data_da6cba5fa1a70527ef785510d939c913
#
_entry.id   da6cba5fa1a70527ef785510d939c913
#
_cell.length_a   1.000
_cell.length_b   1.000
_cell.length_c   1.000
_cell.angle_alpha   90.00
_cell.angle_beta   90.00
_cell.angle_gamma   90.00
#
_symmetry.space_group_name_H-M   'P 1'
#
loop_
_entity.id
_entity.type
_entity.pdbx_description
1 polymer ?
#
loop_
_entity_poly.entity_id
_entity_poly.type
_entity_poly.pdbx_seq_one_letter_code
_entity_poly.pdbx_strand_id
1 'polypeptide(L)'
;MNNFIFENKTKVYFGKGGVKEYLGCLLGNYGETVMLAYGGGSIKRNGVYDEIMGILNAAGKRVVEFDRIMSNPTYAKAQEGAKLARENHVDLILAVGGGSVSDCCKVISAQAKLDEDIWELENTKHTFPTEFIPLGTIVTVFGTGSEMNNGAVITHEDKKIKGALWGAQADFAFLDPSYTLSVPMKQVISGAFDTLSHAMETYFGKPDENNLSDDLGEAVMRSVIHNTRVLLTDPENDDARSELAWASAMAENGILKIGKVTDFQCHMIEHQLGAYTNCNHGAGLAVIHPVLYRHICKSGTARFARWAQNVWGIAPKGCDEETALAGIDALAAFIREIGLPTTFAELGIPADTDFRAIADSTVFTPGCCKKLTHDEIYDILCECK
;
A
#
# COMPACT_ATOMS: atom_id res chain seq x y z
N MET A 1 -21.06 -14.74 -0.58
CA MET A 1 -19.96 -14.39 0.37
C MET A 1 -19.27 -15.68 0.78
N ASN A 2 -17.94 -15.78 0.64
CA ASN A 2 -17.17 -16.94 1.08
C ASN A 2 -17.09 -16.98 2.62
N ASN A 3 -16.74 -18.15 3.19
CA ASN A 3 -16.42 -18.26 4.60
C ASN A 3 -15.12 -17.47 4.90
N PHE A 4 -15.04 -16.87 6.08
CA PHE A 4 -13.88 -16.06 6.47
C PHE A 4 -13.62 -16.14 7.97
N ILE A 5 -12.38 -15.82 8.35
CA ILE A 5 -11.98 -15.43 9.70
C ILE A 5 -11.47 -14.01 9.58
N PHE A 6 -11.90 -13.11 10.45
CA PHE A 6 -11.43 -11.74 10.50
C PHE A 6 -10.88 -11.42 11.88
N GLU A 7 -9.64 -11.00 11.89
CA GLU A 7 -8.96 -10.49 13.07
C GLU A 7 -8.02 -9.34 12.64
N ASN A 8 -7.99 -8.27 13.39
CA ASN A 8 -6.99 -7.23 13.25
C ASN A 8 -6.49 -6.82 14.63
N LYS A 9 -5.25 -7.20 14.97
CA LYS A 9 -4.67 -6.99 16.30
C LYS A 9 -4.13 -5.58 16.51
N THR A 10 -3.95 -4.79 15.44
CA THR A 10 -3.31 -3.48 15.53
C THR A 10 -4.19 -2.48 16.29
N LYS A 11 -3.68 -1.94 17.38
CA LYS A 11 -4.35 -0.84 18.08
C LYS A 11 -4.01 0.49 17.41
N VAL A 12 -5.02 1.16 16.88
CA VAL A 12 -4.85 2.43 16.17
C VAL A 12 -5.07 3.61 17.11
N TYR A 13 -4.13 4.55 17.08
CA TYR A 13 -4.23 5.87 17.71
C TYR A 13 -4.37 6.90 16.60
N PHE A 14 -5.59 7.35 16.38
CA PHE A 14 -5.93 8.27 15.29
C PHE A 14 -6.11 9.69 15.81
N GLY A 15 -5.51 10.65 15.11
CA GLY A 15 -5.71 12.09 15.35
C GLY A 15 -4.45 12.82 15.74
N LYS A 16 -4.56 14.16 15.66
CA LYS A 16 -3.45 15.08 15.88
C LYS A 16 -2.91 15.02 17.33
N GLY A 17 -1.59 14.87 17.45
CA GLY A 17 -0.89 14.85 18.72
C GLY A 17 -0.92 13.50 19.44
N GLY A 18 -1.48 12.45 18.84
CA GLY A 18 -1.58 11.12 19.43
C GLY A 18 -0.24 10.51 19.82
N VAL A 19 0.81 10.74 19.03
CA VAL A 19 2.18 10.28 19.37
C VAL A 19 2.65 10.91 20.68
N LYS A 20 2.51 12.22 20.84
CA LYS A 20 2.90 12.95 22.06
C LYS A 20 2.12 12.50 23.28
N GLU A 21 0.84 12.19 23.10
CA GLU A 21 -0.06 11.82 24.22
C GLU A 21 0.16 10.37 24.67
N TYR A 22 0.32 9.41 23.74
CA TYR A 22 0.24 7.99 24.08
C TYR A 22 1.55 7.22 23.97
N LEU A 23 2.51 7.64 23.12
CA LEU A 23 3.71 6.84 22.85
C LEU A 23 4.53 6.57 24.12
N GLY A 24 4.71 7.59 24.97
CA GLY A 24 5.48 7.44 26.22
C GLY A 24 4.97 6.33 27.13
N CYS A 25 3.64 6.25 27.32
CA CYS A 25 3.01 5.19 28.10
C CYS A 25 3.14 3.81 27.44
N LEU A 26 3.00 3.75 26.12
CA LEU A 26 3.11 2.49 25.36
C LEU A 26 4.51 1.88 25.47
N LEU A 27 5.54 2.70 25.45
CA LEU A 27 6.93 2.26 25.55
C LEU A 27 7.21 1.46 26.84
N GLY A 28 6.43 1.69 27.91
CA GLY A 28 6.54 0.94 29.16
C GLY A 28 6.23 -0.56 29.02
N ASN A 29 5.53 -0.97 27.98
CA ASN A 29 5.18 -2.38 27.71
C ASN A 29 6.29 -3.15 26.97
N TYR A 30 7.35 -2.49 26.53
CA TYR A 30 8.42 -3.06 25.72
C TYR A 30 9.77 -2.92 26.42
N GLY A 31 10.73 -3.77 26.06
CA GLY A 31 12.07 -3.76 26.62
C GLY A 31 12.85 -2.45 26.38
N GLU A 32 14.11 -2.44 26.76
CA GLU A 32 14.91 -1.20 26.81
C GLU A 32 15.35 -0.69 25.44
N THR A 33 15.57 -1.58 24.49
CA THR A 33 16.18 -1.24 23.20
C THR A 33 15.15 -1.06 22.11
N VAL A 34 15.07 0.13 21.54
CA VAL A 34 14.15 0.49 20.46
C VAL A 34 14.94 0.78 19.19
N MET A 35 14.63 0.07 18.09
CA MET A 35 15.09 0.45 16.77
C MET A 35 14.18 1.54 16.21
N LEU A 36 14.71 2.74 16.00
CA LEU A 36 14.01 3.83 15.31
C LEU A 36 14.33 3.76 13.83
N ALA A 37 13.38 3.25 13.04
CA ALA A 37 13.53 3.01 11.61
C ALA A 37 12.79 4.07 10.78
N TYR A 38 13.44 4.67 9.76
CA TYR A 38 12.85 5.72 8.94
C TYR A 38 13.52 5.83 7.54
N GLY A 39 12.91 6.63 6.67
CA GLY A 39 13.37 6.82 5.30
C GLY A 39 14.49 7.87 5.13
N GLY A 40 14.43 8.68 4.10
CA GLY A 40 15.46 9.63 3.68
C GLY A 40 15.63 10.90 4.52
N GLY A 41 15.13 10.94 5.76
CA GLY A 41 15.35 12.06 6.69
C GLY A 41 14.35 13.22 6.58
N SER A 42 13.21 13.04 5.92
CA SER A 42 12.11 14.04 5.93
C SER A 42 11.64 14.33 7.35
N ILE A 43 11.53 13.30 8.19
CA ILE A 43 11.12 13.42 9.59
C ILE A 43 12.06 14.29 10.44
N LYS A 44 13.36 14.37 10.08
CA LYS A 44 14.33 15.27 10.72
C LYS A 44 14.11 16.74 10.34
N ARG A 45 13.60 16.98 9.13
CA ARG A 45 13.35 18.36 8.65
C ARG A 45 12.04 18.95 9.14
N ASN A 46 11.04 18.12 9.42
CA ASN A 46 9.69 18.54 9.85
C ASN A 46 9.46 18.43 11.36
N GLY A 47 10.48 18.05 12.15
CA GLY A 47 10.43 17.99 13.62
C GLY A 47 9.87 16.68 14.22
N VAL A 48 9.30 15.79 13.42
CA VAL A 48 8.76 14.49 13.90
C VAL A 48 9.85 13.63 14.56
N TYR A 49 11.08 13.66 14.01
CA TYR A 49 12.20 12.95 14.61
C TYR A 49 12.54 13.46 16.01
N ASP A 50 12.63 14.79 16.18
CA ASP A 50 12.98 15.39 17.47
C ASP A 50 11.89 15.11 18.53
N GLU A 51 10.63 15.15 18.12
CA GLU A 51 9.49 14.80 18.99
C GLU A 51 9.60 13.36 19.48
N ILE A 52 9.79 12.39 18.58
CA ILE A 52 9.90 10.97 18.91
C ILE A 52 11.14 10.70 19.77
N MET A 53 12.29 11.26 19.41
CA MET A 53 13.52 11.11 20.18
C MET A 53 13.37 11.68 21.60
N GLY A 54 12.69 12.82 21.74
CA GLY A 54 12.38 13.39 23.06
C GLY A 54 11.57 12.43 23.93
N ILE A 55 10.56 11.76 23.37
CA ILE A 55 9.72 10.78 24.06
C ILE A 55 10.53 9.51 24.41
N LEU A 56 11.33 8.99 23.47
CA LEU A 56 12.18 7.81 23.70
C LEU A 56 13.21 8.06 24.83
N ASN A 57 13.86 9.21 24.80
CA ASN A 57 14.82 9.60 25.82
C ASN A 57 14.16 9.78 27.20
N ALA A 58 12.99 10.42 27.24
CA ALA A 58 12.22 10.60 28.48
C ALA A 58 11.76 9.26 29.07
N ALA A 59 11.49 8.27 28.20
CA ALA A 59 11.15 6.89 28.59
C ALA A 59 12.39 6.03 28.95
N GLY A 60 13.61 6.58 28.89
CA GLY A 60 14.85 5.88 29.20
C GLY A 60 15.24 4.78 28.21
N LYS A 61 14.77 4.86 26.97
CA LYS A 61 15.05 3.85 25.93
C LYS A 61 16.43 4.03 25.31
N ARG A 62 17.11 2.91 25.07
CA ARG A 62 18.30 2.85 24.23
C ARG A 62 17.86 2.82 22.76
N VAL A 63 18.24 3.83 22.00
CA VAL A 63 17.83 3.96 20.60
C VAL A 63 18.90 3.43 19.65
N VAL A 64 18.50 2.56 18.74
CA VAL A 64 19.30 2.10 17.60
C VAL A 64 18.68 2.68 16.35
N GLU A 65 19.37 3.63 15.71
CA GLU A 65 18.83 4.24 14.47
C GLU A 65 19.05 3.32 13.27
N PHE A 66 18.02 3.22 12.42
CA PHE A 66 18.07 2.55 11.12
C PHE A 66 17.41 3.45 10.07
N ASP A 67 18.24 4.13 9.29
CA ASP A 67 17.82 5.15 8.34
C ASP A 67 17.92 4.70 6.87
N ARG A 68 17.54 5.61 5.95
CA ARG A 68 17.64 5.44 4.50
C ARG A 68 16.87 4.27 3.92
N ILE A 69 15.72 3.94 4.52
CA ILE A 69 14.79 3.03 3.87
C ILE A 69 14.19 3.76 2.65
N MET A 70 14.36 3.18 1.46
CA MET A 70 13.93 3.76 0.19
C MET A 70 12.45 3.49 -0.12
N SER A 71 11.88 4.21 -1.09
CA SER A 71 10.46 4.11 -1.48
C SER A 71 10.05 2.72 -1.99
N ASN A 72 10.94 2.01 -2.68
CA ASN A 72 10.77 0.59 -2.98
C ASN A 72 11.82 -0.15 -2.15
N PRO A 73 11.48 -0.61 -0.91
CA PRO A 73 12.46 -1.16 -0.01
C PRO A 73 13.05 -2.45 -0.58
N THR A 74 14.39 -2.54 -0.52
CA THR A 74 15.08 -3.67 -1.07
C THR A 74 15.25 -4.79 -0.06
N TYR A 75 15.40 -6.01 -0.57
CA TYR A 75 15.65 -7.17 0.28
C TYR A 75 16.96 -7.03 1.05
N ALA A 76 18.00 -6.53 0.38
CA ALA A 76 19.30 -6.24 1.03
C ALA A 76 19.15 -5.26 2.21
N LYS A 77 18.30 -4.21 2.07
CA LYS A 77 18.05 -3.25 3.15
C LYS A 77 17.32 -3.90 4.34
N ALA A 78 16.37 -4.78 4.09
CA ALA A 78 15.70 -5.52 5.15
C ALA A 78 16.67 -6.48 5.89
N GLN A 79 17.55 -7.16 5.17
CA GLN A 79 18.59 -8.03 5.76
C GLN A 79 19.59 -7.24 6.61
N GLU A 80 20.01 -6.04 6.15
CA GLU A 80 20.86 -5.12 6.93
C GLU A 80 20.19 -4.76 8.27
N GLY A 81 18.91 -4.39 8.22
CA GLY A 81 18.14 -4.04 9.42
C GLY A 81 17.97 -5.22 10.37
N ALA A 82 17.68 -6.42 9.84
CA ALA A 82 17.54 -7.63 10.65
C ALA A 82 18.83 -8.01 11.38
N LYS A 83 19.97 -7.88 10.69
CA LYS A 83 21.29 -8.07 11.31
C LYS A 83 21.52 -7.06 12.43
N LEU A 84 21.28 -5.78 12.17
CA LEU A 84 21.41 -4.71 13.17
C LEU A 84 20.51 -4.95 14.38
N ALA A 85 19.28 -5.41 14.17
CA ALA A 85 18.31 -5.71 15.24
C ALA A 85 18.81 -6.85 16.13
N ARG A 86 19.35 -7.93 15.55
CA ARG A 86 19.96 -9.06 16.30
C ARG A 86 21.16 -8.64 17.12
N GLU A 87 22.11 -7.95 16.50
CA GLU A 87 23.37 -7.51 17.14
C GLU A 87 23.13 -6.57 18.33
N ASN A 88 22.04 -5.82 18.28
CA ASN A 88 21.69 -4.85 19.33
C ASN A 88 20.63 -5.36 20.30
N HIS A 89 20.15 -6.59 20.17
CA HIS A 89 19.08 -7.15 20.99
C HIS A 89 17.85 -6.22 21.06
N VAL A 90 17.33 -5.83 19.88
CA VAL A 90 16.19 -4.91 19.76
C VAL A 90 14.93 -5.55 20.31
N ASP A 91 14.23 -4.82 21.20
CA ASP A 91 13.00 -5.25 21.87
C ASP A 91 11.73 -4.72 21.18
N LEU A 92 11.85 -3.60 20.48
CA LEU A 92 10.77 -2.96 19.73
C LEU A 92 11.35 -2.29 18.48
N ILE A 93 10.69 -2.48 17.36
CA ILE A 93 10.93 -1.68 16.14
C ILE A 93 9.86 -0.60 16.07
N LEU A 94 10.26 0.66 15.93
CA LEU A 94 9.39 1.80 15.71
C LEU A 94 9.61 2.31 14.29
N ALA A 95 8.68 1.98 13.39
CA ALA A 95 8.70 2.35 11.99
C ALA A 95 8.09 3.74 11.80
N VAL A 96 8.87 4.75 11.40
CA VAL A 96 8.41 6.13 11.22
C VAL A 96 8.50 6.52 9.75
N GLY A 97 7.37 6.47 9.05
CA GLY A 97 7.35 6.73 7.61
C GLY A 97 6.04 6.35 6.93
N GLY A 98 6.11 6.15 5.62
CA GLY A 98 5.02 5.57 4.84
C GLY A 98 5.11 4.03 4.77
N GLY A 99 4.30 3.43 3.90
CA GLY A 99 4.23 1.97 3.72
C GLY A 99 5.58 1.29 3.49
N SER A 100 6.46 1.90 2.70
CA SER A 100 7.80 1.34 2.44
C SER A 100 8.65 1.15 3.71
N VAL A 101 8.55 2.08 4.66
CA VAL A 101 9.23 1.95 5.96
C VAL A 101 8.56 0.85 6.79
N SER A 102 7.24 0.82 6.83
CA SER A 102 6.48 -0.22 7.52
C SER A 102 6.80 -1.62 6.96
N ASP A 103 6.78 -1.80 5.65
CA ASP A 103 7.07 -3.06 4.97
C ASP A 103 8.47 -3.57 5.26
N CYS A 104 9.49 -2.67 5.13
CA CYS A 104 10.86 -3.01 5.50
C CYS A 104 10.96 -3.50 6.95
N CYS A 105 10.31 -2.78 7.88
CA CYS A 105 10.34 -3.11 9.31
C CYS A 105 9.59 -4.41 9.64
N LYS A 106 8.52 -4.75 8.93
CA LYS A 106 7.83 -6.03 9.08
C LYS A 106 8.77 -7.21 8.75
N VAL A 107 9.52 -7.09 7.64
CA VAL A 107 10.49 -8.12 7.25
C VAL A 107 11.67 -8.15 8.21
N ILE A 108 12.18 -6.99 8.64
CA ILE A 108 13.25 -6.91 9.68
C ILE A 108 12.81 -7.63 10.94
N SER A 109 11.58 -7.37 11.41
CA SER A 109 11.02 -7.97 12.62
C SER A 109 10.97 -9.50 12.54
N ALA A 110 10.54 -10.06 11.41
CA ALA A 110 10.49 -11.49 11.15
C ALA A 110 11.91 -12.09 10.99
N GLN A 111 12.70 -11.54 10.06
CA GLN A 111 14.04 -12.06 9.73
C GLN A 111 14.98 -12.03 10.93
N ALA A 112 14.83 -11.06 11.84
CA ALA A 112 15.64 -10.98 13.05
C ALA A 112 15.44 -12.16 14.03
N LYS A 113 14.31 -12.87 13.91
CA LYS A 113 13.96 -14.05 14.73
C LYS A 113 14.20 -15.39 14.01
N LEU A 114 14.58 -15.35 12.73
CA LEU A 114 14.80 -16.54 11.92
C LEU A 114 16.31 -16.87 11.84
N ASP A 115 16.64 -18.16 11.90
CA ASP A 115 17.99 -18.65 11.60
C ASP A 115 18.22 -18.82 10.09
N GLU A 116 17.12 -18.94 9.32
CA GLU A 116 17.16 -19.10 7.88
C GLU A 116 16.65 -17.85 7.14
N ASP A 117 16.87 -17.83 5.83
CA ASP A 117 16.46 -16.72 4.97
C ASP A 117 14.95 -16.70 4.77
N ILE A 118 14.29 -15.56 5.06
CA ILE A 118 12.84 -15.42 4.97
C ILE A 118 12.33 -15.56 3.52
N TRP A 119 13.10 -15.10 2.52
CA TRP A 119 12.71 -15.23 1.12
C TRP A 119 12.63 -16.68 0.70
N GLU A 120 13.63 -17.47 1.07
CA GLU A 120 13.63 -18.91 0.79
C GLU A 120 12.56 -19.66 1.61
N LEU A 121 12.34 -19.25 2.86
CA LEU A 121 11.32 -19.82 3.72
C LEU A 121 9.91 -19.68 3.08
N GLU A 122 9.57 -18.47 2.63
CA GLU A 122 8.22 -18.20 2.11
C GLU A 122 8.04 -18.62 0.64
N ASN A 123 9.01 -18.29 -0.24
CA ASN A 123 8.84 -18.50 -1.68
C ASN A 123 9.22 -19.90 -2.16
N THR A 124 10.10 -20.61 -1.41
CA THR A 124 10.53 -21.96 -1.79
C THR A 124 9.89 -23.02 -0.92
N LYS A 125 9.86 -22.81 0.40
CA LYS A 125 9.33 -23.80 1.35
C LYS A 125 7.85 -23.60 1.67
N HIS A 126 7.27 -22.45 1.28
CA HIS A 126 5.87 -22.07 1.57
C HIS A 126 5.53 -22.14 3.06
N THR A 127 6.48 -21.74 3.91
CA THR A 127 6.34 -21.70 5.37
C THR A 127 6.50 -20.25 5.81
N PHE A 128 5.76 -19.86 6.84
CA PHE A 128 5.71 -18.44 7.27
C PHE A 128 6.29 -18.27 8.66
N PRO A 129 6.91 -17.09 8.95
CA PRO A 129 7.40 -16.75 10.27
C PRO A 129 6.28 -16.76 11.33
N THR A 130 6.62 -17.19 12.54
CA THR A 130 5.70 -17.20 13.70
C THR A 130 6.21 -16.37 14.87
N GLU A 131 7.48 -15.99 14.85
CA GLU A 131 8.10 -15.16 15.88
C GLU A 131 8.58 -13.84 15.28
N PHE A 132 8.37 -12.76 16.02
CA PHE A 132 8.61 -11.39 15.56
C PHE A 132 9.20 -10.55 16.68
N ILE A 133 10.02 -9.55 16.33
CA ILE A 133 10.26 -8.42 17.23
C ILE A 133 8.98 -7.57 17.23
N PRO A 134 8.43 -7.15 18.39
CA PRO A 134 7.31 -6.22 18.46
C PRO A 134 7.49 -5.01 17.53
N LEU A 135 6.41 -4.59 16.86
CA LEU A 135 6.43 -3.51 15.87
C LEU A 135 5.38 -2.45 16.21
N GLY A 136 5.79 -1.20 16.26
CA GLY A 136 4.92 -0.03 16.24
C GLY A 136 5.13 0.79 14.98
N THR A 137 4.09 1.42 14.46
CA THR A 137 4.17 2.28 13.29
C THR A 137 3.71 3.70 13.59
N ILE A 138 4.41 4.69 13.05
CA ILE A 138 4.01 6.11 13.05
C ILE A 138 3.97 6.54 11.60
N VAL A 139 2.75 6.68 11.07
CA VAL A 139 2.52 6.87 9.63
C VAL A 139 2.67 8.34 9.27
N THR A 140 3.54 8.64 8.30
CA THR A 140 3.77 10.01 7.82
C THR A 140 3.34 10.21 6.36
N VAL A 141 2.98 9.14 5.66
CA VAL A 141 2.42 9.15 4.29
C VAL A 141 1.38 8.04 4.20
N PHE A 142 0.16 8.37 3.83
CA PHE A 142 -0.94 7.41 3.64
C PHE A 142 -1.03 6.92 2.20
N GLY A 143 -1.57 5.73 2.00
CA GLY A 143 -1.80 5.09 0.70
C GLY A 143 -1.89 3.57 0.80
N THR A 144 -0.93 2.94 1.44
CA THR A 144 -0.75 1.49 1.45
C THR A 144 -1.55 0.75 2.52
N GLY A 145 -2.02 1.42 3.58
CA GLY A 145 -2.64 0.78 4.75
C GLY A 145 -1.75 -0.26 5.45
N SER A 146 -0.44 -0.25 5.17
CA SER A 146 0.52 -1.25 5.65
C SER A 146 0.61 -1.34 7.17
N GLU A 147 0.27 -0.29 7.89
CA GLU A 147 0.26 -0.24 9.35
C GLU A 147 -0.75 -1.18 10.00
N MET A 148 -1.75 -1.66 9.24
CA MET A 148 -2.82 -2.50 9.76
C MET A 148 -2.90 -3.90 9.12
N ASN A 149 -1.84 -4.35 8.47
CA ASN A 149 -1.75 -5.72 7.92
C ASN A 149 -0.35 -6.30 8.13
N ASN A 150 -0.14 -7.55 7.75
CA ASN A 150 1.14 -8.26 7.86
C ASN A 150 1.85 -8.49 6.52
N GLY A 151 1.27 -8.05 5.40
CA GLY A 151 1.93 -8.09 4.10
C GLY A 151 3.02 -7.02 4.00
N ALA A 152 4.14 -7.35 3.38
CA ALA A 152 5.26 -6.44 3.17
C ALA A 152 5.78 -6.58 1.73
N VAL A 153 5.69 -5.52 0.94
CA VAL A 153 6.15 -5.55 -0.46
C VAL A 153 7.63 -5.15 -0.52
N ILE A 154 8.46 -6.09 -0.94
CA ILE A 154 9.92 -5.95 -0.98
C ILE A 154 10.43 -6.24 -2.39
N THR A 155 11.42 -5.47 -2.83
CA THR A 155 12.12 -5.69 -4.10
C THR A 155 13.37 -6.54 -3.86
N HIS A 156 13.40 -7.74 -4.44
CA HIS A 156 14.61 -8.56 -4.47
C HIS A 156 15.43 -8.17 -5.70
N GLU A 157 16.46 -7.38 -5.49
CA GLU A 157 17.23 -6.71 -6.56
C GLU A 157 17.89 -7.69 -7.52
N ASP A 158 18.54 -8.73 -6.99
CA ASP A 158 19.26 -9.73 -7.80
C ASP A 158 18.31 -10.57 -8.66
N LYS A 159 17.10 -10.85 -8.15
CA LYS A 159 16.07 -11.63 -8.85
C LYS A 159 15.20 -10.75 -9.76
N LYS A 160 15.29 -9.42 -9.62
CA LYS A 160 14.38 -8.44 -10.28
C LYS A 160 12.91 -8.77 -10.05
N ILE A 161 12.56 -9.09 -8.82
CA ILE A 161 11.18 -9.41 -8.42
C ILE A 161 10.78 -8.46 -7.29
N LYS A 162 9.63 -7.80 -7.44
CA LYS A 162 8.94 -7.08 -6.38
C LYS A 162 7.71 -7.88 -5.98
N GLY A 163 7.63 -8.27 -4.73
CA GLY A 163 6.56 -9.14 -4.27
C GLY A 163 6.34 -9.05 -2.77
N ALA A 164 5.25 -9.65 -2.32
CA ALA A 164 4.88 -9.68 -0.91
C ALA A 164 5.65 -10.76 -0.17
N LEU A 165 6.16 -10.39 1.02
CA LEU A 165 6.54 -11.28 2.11
C LEU A 165 5.57 -11.06 3.29
N TRP A 166 5.45 -12.06 4.15
CA TRP A 166 4.57 -12.01 5.32
C TRP A 166 5.41 -11.78 6.58
N GLY A 167 5.37 -10.55 7.07
CA GLY A 167 6.11 -10.12 8.25
C GLY A 167 5.24 -9.96 9.49
N ALA A 168 5.73 -9.16 10.44
CA ALA A 168 4.96 -8.80 11.62
C ALA A 168 3.79 -7.89 11.27
N GLN A 169 2.63 -8.12 11.87
CA GLN A 169 1.60 -7.09 11.97
C GLN A 169 1.93 -6.17 13.15
N ALA A 170 1.80 -4.86 12.98
CA ALA A 170 2.10 -3.92 14.04
C ALA A 170 1.17 -4.12 15.26
N ASP A 171 1.72 -3.98 16.47
CA ASP A 171 0.97 -4.02 17.72
C ASP A 171 0.16 -2.73 17.91
N PHE A 172 0.74 -1.61 17.44
CA PHE A 172 0.06 -0.31 17.45
C PHE A 172 0.46 0.53 16.22
N ALA A 173 -0.43 1.42 15.83
CA ALA A 173 -0.22 2.38 14.75
C ALA A 173 -0.69 3.78 15.17
N PHE A 174 0.12 4.79 14.89
CA PHE A 174 -0.26 6.18 15.00
C PHE A 174 -0.56 6.75 13.62
N LEU A 175 -1.77 7.25 13.46
CA LEU A 175 -2.24 7.93 12.26
C LEU A 175 -2.55 9.38 12.63
N ASP A 176 -1.54 10.24 12.54
CA ASP A 176 -1.67 11.69 12.76
C ASP A 176 -1.68 12.40 11.38
N PRO A 177 -2.84 12.89 10.91
CA PRO A 177 -2.93 13.56 9.61
C PRO A 177 -1.99 14.76 9.47
N SER A 178 -1.67 15.44 10.58
CA SER A 178 -0.78 16.60 10.57
C SER A 178 0.66 16.26 10.15
N TYR A 179 1.11 15.01 10.36
CA TYR A 179 2.43 14.58 9.90
C TYR A 179 2.55 14.50 8.36
N THR A 180 1.41 14.49 7.66
CA THR A 180 1.39 14.49 6.19
C THR A 180 1.49 15.88 5.56
N LEU A 181 1.35 16.96 6.33
CA LEU A 181 1.37 18.34 5.82
C LEU A 181 2.67 18.70 5.08
N SER A 182 3.79 18.11 5.49
CA SER A 182 5.09 18.33 4.85
C SER A 182 5.35 17.42 3.63
N VAL A 183 4.43 16.53 3.32
CA VAL A 183 4.56 15.61 2.17
C VAL A 183 4.21 16.35 0.88
N PRO A 184 5.06 16.26 -0.17
CA PRO A 184 4.73 16.87 -1.45
C PRO A 184 3.39 16.37 -2.00
N MET A 185 2.55 17.28 -2.51
CA MET A 185 1.21 16.94 -3.00
C MET A 185 1.21 15.82 -4.04
N LYS A 186 2.21 15.78 -4.92
CA LYS A 186 2.37 14.66 -5.87
C LYS A 186 2.41 13.30 -5.18
N GLN A 187 3.04 13.22 -4.01
CA GLN A 187 3.12 11.97 -3.24
C GLN A 187 1.82 11.69 -2.48
N VAL A 188 1.13 12.72 -1.98
CA VAL A 188 -0.20 12.58 -1.35
C VAL A 188 -1.21 12.05 -2.36
N ILE A 189 -1.24 12.61 -3.57
CA ILE A 189 -2.13 12.18 -4.66
C ILE A 189 -1.81 10.76 -5.10
N SER A 190 -0.52 10.41 -5.23
CA SER A 190 -0.09 9.05 -5.54
C SER A 190 -0.58 8.04 -4.48
N GLY A 191 -0.46 8.38 -3.20
CA GLY A 191 -0.98 7.54 -2.11
C GLY A 191 -2.50 7.44 -2.09
N ALA A 192 -3.21 8.53 -2.37
CA ALA A 192 -4.67 8.51 -2.49
C ALA A 192 -5.13 7.61 -3.66
N PHE A 193 -4.43 7.66 -4.79
CA PHE A 193 -4.74 6.77 -5.91
C PHE A 193 -4.41 5.30 -5.60
N ASP A 194 -3.34 5.03 -4.87
CA ASP A 194 -3.00 3.70 -4.38
C ASP A 194 -4.11 3.13 -3.48
N THR A 195 -4.63 3.94 -2.56
CA THR A 195 -5.81 3.59 -1.74
C THR A 195 -7.04 3.27 -2.61
N LEU A 196 -7.31 4.08 -3.63
CA LEU A 196 -8.40 3.83 -4.57
C LEU A 196 -8.20 2.51 -5.33
N SER A 197 -6.97 2.24 -5.76
CA SER A 197 -6.57 1.01 -6.44
C SER A 197 -6.82 -0.22 -5.56
N HIS A 198 -6.37 -0.21 -4.31
CA HIS A 198 -6.63 -1.29 -3.35
C HIS A 198 -8.13 -1.59 -3.19
N ALA A 199 -8.95 -0.54 -3.04
CA ALA A 199 -10.40 -0.70 -2.91
C ALA A 199 -11.02 -1.26 -4.21
N MET A 200 -10.60 -0.78 -5.39
CA MET A 200 -11.07 -1.27 -6.69
C MET A 200 -10.69 -2.74 -6.91
N GLU A 201 -9.46 -3.13 -6.67
CA GLU A 201 -9.00 -4.50 -6.91
C GLU A 201 -9.57 -5.50 -5.90
N THR A 202 -9.91 -5.06 -4.70
CA THR A 202 -10.72 -5.85 -3.77
C THR A 202 -12.16 -5.96 -4.25
N TYR A 203 -12.76 -4.88 -4.73
CA TYR A 203 -14.12 -4.84 -5.24
C TYR A 203 -14.30 -5.76 -6.46
N PHE A 204 -13.40 -5.75 -7.43
CA PHE A 204 -13.46 -6.58 -8.64
C PHE A 204 -13.04 -8.04 -8.44
N GLY A 205 -12.71 -8.43 -7.20
CA GLY A 205 -12.42 -9.82 -6.84
C GLY A 205 -13.66 -10.73 -6.81
N LYS A 206 -13.46 -12.00 -6.44
CA LYS A 206 -14.51 -13.02 -6.37
C LYS A 206 -15.11 -13.14 -4.96
N PRO A 207 -16.38 -13.57 -4.78
CA PRO A 207 -17.34 -13.93 -5.81
C PRO A 207 -17.91 -12.71 -6.55
N ASP A 208 -18.61 -12.95 -7.67
CA ASP A 208 -19.19 -11.89 -8.50
C ASP A 208 -20.49 -11.30 -7.90
N GLU A 209 -21.13 -12.02 -7.00
CA GLU A 209 -22.34 -11.54 -6.31
C GLU A 209 -21.99 -10.44 -5.31
N ASN A 210 -22.84 -9.41 -5.32
CA ASN A 210 -22.68 -8.27 -4.41
C ASN A 210 -22.87 -8.67 -2.94
N ASN A 211 -22.08 -8.08 -2.08
CA ASN A 211 -22.16 -8.28 -0.64
C ASN A 211 -21.80 -6.98 0.12
N LEU A 212 -21.87 -7.03 1.46
CA LEU A 212 -21.59 -5.86 2.31
C LEU A 212 -20.17 -5.30 2.10
N SER A 213 -19.18 -6.15 1.84
CA SER A 213 -17.81 -5.69 1.58
C SER A 213 -17.72 -4.84 0.30
N ASP A 214 -18.58 -5.13 -0.70
CA ASP A 214 -18.69 -4.29 -1.90
C ASP A 214 -19.28 -2.91 -1.59
N ASP A 215 -20.34 -2.86 -0.76
CA ASP A 215 -20.95 -1.59 -0.35
C ASP A 215 -19.98 -0.71 0.44
N LEU A 216 -19.18 -1.33 1.34
CA LEU A 216 -18.10 -0.65 2.07
C LEU A 216 -16.98 -0.18 1.12
N GLY A 217 -16.59 -1.01 0.16
CA GLY A 217 -15.61 -0.65 -0.87
C GLY A 217 -16.05 0.54 -1.71
N GLU A 218 -17.33 0.57 -2.13
CA GLU A 218 -17.92 1.71 -2.84
C GLU A 218 -17.88 3.00 -2.00
N ALA A 219 -18.16 2.90 -0.69
CA ALA A 219 -18.08 4.05 0.21
C ALA A 219 -16.65 4.57 0.36
N VAL A 220 -15.66 3.68 0.53
CA VAL A 220 -14.24 4.04 0.60
C VAL A 220 -13.79 4.71 -0.69
N MET A 221 -14.12 4.15 -1.86
CA MET A 221 -13.77 4.74 -3.15
C MET A 221 -14.34 6.15 -3.32
N ARG A 222 -15.62 6.36 -2.96
CA ARG A 222 -16.25 7.71 -3.02
C ARG A 222 -15.56 8.70 -2.09
N SER A 223 -15.21 8.27 -0.85
CA SER A 223 -14.50 9.12 0.11
C SER A 223 -13.13 9.53 -0.43
N VAL A 224 -12.36 8.57 -0.98
CA VAL A 224 -11.04 8.85 -1.58
C VAL A 224 -11.15 9.85 -2.74
N ILE A 225 -12.08 9.63 -3.68
CA ILE A 225 -12.28 10.52 -4.83
C ILE A 225 -12.64 11.93 -4.37
N HIS A 226 -13.59 12.04 -3.43
CA HIS A 226 -14.04 13.33 -2.90
C HIS A 226 -12.91 14.10 -2.21
N ASN A 227 -12.25 13.46 -1.25
CA ASN A 227 -11.23 14.11 -0.43
C ASN A 227 -9.95 14.42 -1.20
N THR A 228 -9.61 13.60 -2.21
CA THR A 228 -8.51 13.95 -3.14
C THR A 228 -8.83 15.24 -3.90
N ARG A 229 -10.07 15.42 -4.37
CA ARG A 229 -10.51 16.68 -5.03
C ARG A 229 -10.45 17.87 -4.09
N VAL A 230 -10.84 17.72 -2.83
CA VAL A 230 -10.70 18.79 -1.82
C VAL A 230 -9.24 19.22 -1.71
N LEU A 231 -8.30 18.27 -1.61
CA LEU A 231 -6.88 18.59 -1.49
C LEU A 231 -6.25 19.24 -2.74
N LEU A 232 -6.86 19.14 -3.92
CA LEU A 232 -6.39 19.89 -5.09
C LEU A 232 -6.57 21.42 -4.94
N THR A 233 -7.58 21.83 -4.18
CA THR A 233 -7.93 23.23 -3.96
C THR A 233 -7.50 23.77 -2.60
N ASP A 234 -7.47 22.90 -1.60
CA ASP A 234 -7.06 23.18 -0.22
C ASP A 234 -6.12 22.08 0.30
N PRO A 235 -4.81 22.17 -0.04
CA PRO A 235 -3.81 21.15 0.29
C PRO A 235 -3.61 20.90 1.79
N GLU A 236 -3.99 21.83 2.64
CA GLU A 236 -3.82 21.75 4.10
C GLU A 236 -5.12 21.34 4.83
N ASN A 237 -6.17 20.99 4.10
CA ASN A 237 -7.46 20.61 4.67
C ASN A 237 -7.33 19.40 5.62
N ASP A 238 -7.48 19.64 6.91
CA ASP A 238 -7.31 18.61 7.96
C ASP A 238 -8.34 17.49 7.84
N ASP A 239 -9.60 17.82 7.50
CA ASP A 239 -10.67 16.82 7.38
C ASP A 239 -10.37 15.89 6.19
N ALA A 240 -10.03 16.45 5.03
CA ALA A 240 -9.72 15.64 3.85
C ALA A 240 -8.48 14.74 4.06
N ARG A 241 -7.45 15.23 4.75
CA ARG A 241 -6.28 14.42 5.10
C ARG A 241 -6.64 13.32 6.09
N SER A 242 -7.50 13.61 7.07
CA SER A 242 -7.99 12.64 8.04
C SER A 242 -8.81 11.53 7.37
N GLU A 243 -9.71 11.88 6.47
CA GLU A 243 -10.52 10.94 5.70
C GLU A 243 -9.64 10.05 4.81
N LEU A 244 -8.65 10.61 4.10
CA LEU A 244 -7.72 9.84 3.28
C LEU A 244 -6.83 8.91 4.13
N ALA A 245 -6.40 9.36 5.31
CA ALA A 245 -5.64 8.53 6.24
C ALA A 245 -6.43 7.28 6.66
N TRP A 246 -7.69 7.49 7.07
CA TRP A 246 -8.53 6.38 7.50
C TRP A 246 -8.98 5.49 6.33
N ALA A 247 -9.29 6.08 5.16
CA ALA A 247 -9.60 5.33 3.95
C ALA A 247 -8.45 4.41 3.53
N SER A 248 -7.19 4.87 3.64
CA SER A 248 -5.99 4.06 3.38
C SER A 248 -5.93 2.84 4.30
N ALA A 249 -6.12 3.04 5.61
CA ALA A 249 -6.16 1.96 6.58
C ALA A 249 -7.31 0.97 6.28
N MET A 250 -8.52 1.48 5.99
CA MET A 250 -9.70 0.68 5.68
C MET A 250 -9.54 -0.15 4.40
N ALA A 251 -8.84 0.36 3.39
CA ALA A 251 -8.63 -0.36 2.14
C ALA A 251 -7.80 -1.64 2.33
N GLU A 252 -6.88 -1.67 3.31
CA GLU A 252 -5.91 -2.75 3.46
C GLU A 252 -5.88 -3.44 4.85
N ASN A 253 -6.75 -3.05 5.79
CA ASN A 253 -6.84 -3.72 7.10
C ASN A 253 -7.61 -5.05 7.09
N GLY A 254 -8.06 -5.51 5.93
CA GLY A 254 -8.80 -6.75 5.74
C GLY A 254 -10.32 -6.60 5.75
N ILE A 255 -10.89 -5.47 6.19
CA ILE A 255 -12.35 -5.32 6.30
C ILE A 255 -13.06 -5.40 4.93
N LEU A 256 -12.47 -4.84 3.88
CA LEU A 256 -12.99 -4.92 2.51
C LEU A 256 -12.81 -6.31 1.90
N LYS A 257 -11.89 -7.11 2.42
CA LYS A 257 -11.55 -8.46 1.93
C LYS A 257 -12.43 -9.56 2.52
N ILE A 258 -13.34 -9.21 3.46
CA ILE A 258 -14.21 -10.18 4.15
C ILE A 258 -15.08 -10.94 3.13
N GLY A 259 -14.92 -12.26 3.11
CA GLY A 259 -15.66 -13.16 2.23
C GLY A 259 -15.29 -13.04 0.76
N LYS A 260 -14.14 -12.44 0.43
CA LYS A 260 -13.64 -12.22 -0.94
C LYS A 260 -12.31 -12.93 -1.19
N VAL A 261 -12.04 -13.18 -2.46
CA VAL A 261 -10.71 -13.45 -3.01
C VAL A 261 -10.41 -12.28 -3.95
N THR A 262 -9.41 -11.50 -3.61
CA THR A 262 -9.13 -10.21 -4.28
C THR A 262 -8.57 -10.39 -5.69
N ASP A 263 -8.79 -9.43 -6.58
CA ASP A 263 -8.19 -9.40 -7.92
C ASP A 263 -6.68 -9.10 -7.82
N PHE A 264 -6.29 -7.90 -7.47
CA PHE A 264 -4.89 -7.44 -7.35
C PHE A 264 -4.01 -7.66 -8.59
N GLN A 265 -4.57 -7.90 -9.76
CA GLN A 265 -3.78 -8.14 -10.97
C GLN A 265 -3.06 -6.89 -11.46
N CYS A 266 -3.65 -5.69 -11.28
CA CYS A 266 -2.98 -4.43 -11.60
C CYS A 266 -1.73 -4.22 -10.74
N HIS A 267 -1.85 -4.48 -9.43
CA HIS A 267 -0.70 -4.45 -8.52
C HIS A 267 0.38 -5.44 -8.94
N MET A 268 0.04 -6.66 -9.31
CA MET A 268 1.04 -7.65 -9.74
C MET A 268 1.80 -7.19 -10.99
N ILE A 269 1.12 -6.55 -11.94
CA ILE A 269 1.75 -5.97 -13.14
C ILE A 269 2.65 -4.78 -12.74
N GLU A 270 2.15 -3.86 -11.91
CA GLU A 270 2.92 -2.69 -11.45
C GLU A 270 4.12 -3.09 -10.59
N HIS A 271 4.00 -4.11 -9.76
CA HIS A 271 5.13 -4.60 -8.97
C HIS A 271 6.30 -5.00 -9.88
N GLN A 272 6.04 -5.73 -10.95
CA GLN A 272 7.11 -6.09 -11.88
C GLN A 272 7.61 -4.87 -12.67
N LEU A 273 6.72 -3.97 -13.10
CA LEU A 273 7.16 -2.69 -13.69
C LEU A 273 8.08 -1.93 -12.73
N GLY A 274 7.70 -1.82 -11.46
CA GLY A 274 8.51 -1.18 -10.40
C GLY A 274 9.85 -1.86 -10.14
N ALA A 275 9.91 -3.20 -10.20
CA ALA A 275 11.14 -3.96 -10.05
C ALA A 275 12.18 -3.66 -11.16
N TYR A 276 11.70 -3.36 -12.38
CA TYR A 276 12.55 -3.05 -13.54
C TYR A 276 12.88 -1.56 -13.65
N THR A 277 12.01 -0.67 -13.20
CA THR A 277 12.08 0.77 -13.51
C THR A 277 12.20 1.66 -12.27
N ASN A 278 11.94 1.12 -11.08
CA ASN A 278 11.86 1.87 -9.83
C ASN A 278 10.89 3.08 -9.90
N CYS A 279 9.80 2.96 -10.68
CA CYS A 279 8.80 4.02 -10.82
C CYS A 279 8.02 4.26 -9.53
N ASN A 280 7.31 5.40 -9.48
CA ASN A 280 6.39 5.69 -8.39
C ASN A 280 5.18 4.76 -8.48
N HIS A 281 4.89 4.03 -7.40
CA HIS A 281 3.89 2.97 -7.34
C HIS A 281 2.48 3.42 -7.73
N GLY A 282 1.90 4.39 -7.01
CA GLY A 282 0.54 4.85 -7.32
C GLY A 282 0.41 5.50 -8.71
N ALA A 283 1.50 6.13 -9.21
CA ALA A 283 1.52 6.65 -10.57
C ALA A 283 1.60 5.54 -11.63
N GLY A 284 2.32 4.45 -11.35
CA GLY A 284 2.34 3.25 -12.19
C GLY A 284 0.98 2.59 -12.29
N LEU A 285 0.30 2.42 -11.14
CA LEU A 285 -1.08 1.92 -11.09
C LEU A 285 -2.04 2.81 -11.90
N ALA A 286 -1.89 4.15 -11.82
CA ALA A 286 -2.75 5.09 -12.53
C ALA A 286 -2.67 4.92 -14.06
N VAL A 287 -1.49 4.63 -14.59
CA VAL A 287 -1.31 4.36 -16.03
C VAL A 287 -1.96 3.03 -16.43
N ILE A 288 -1.78 1.99 -15.63
CA ILE A 288 -2.17 0.62 -16.00
C ILE A 288 -3.69 0.41 -15.88
N HIS A 289 -4.33 0.93 -14.81
CA HIS A 289 -5.74 0.64 -14.50
C HIS A 289 -6.73 0.88 -15.65
N PRO A 290 -6.76 2.03 -16.32
CA PRO A 290 -7.76 2.26 -17.37
C PRO A 290 -7.62 1.30 -18.55
N VAL A 291 -6.37 0.95 -18.90
CA VAL A 291 -6.08 0.01 -20.00
C VAL A 291 -6.49 -1.41 -19.59
N LEU A 292 -6.01 -1.88 -18.44
CA LEU A 292 -6.36 -3.19 -17.89
C LEU A 292 -7.88 -3.37 -17.80
N TYR A 293 -8.60 -2.38 -17.26
CA TYR A 293 -10.04 -2.48 -17.07
C TYR A 293 -10.81 -2.56 -18.38
N ARG A 294 -10.34 -1.93 -19.48
CA ARG A 294 -10.91 -2.12 -20.82
C ARG A 294 -10.75 -3.55 -21.32
N HIS A 295 -9.62 -4.19 -21.02
CA HIS A 295 -9.36 -5.59 -21.40
C HIS A 295 -10.22 -6.59 -20.61
N ILE A 296 -10.58 -6.29 -19.35
CA ILE A 296 -11.25 -7.25 -18.48
C ILE A 296 -12.74 -6.97 -18.25
N CYS A 297 -13.26 -5.77 -18.54
CA CYS A 297 -14.62 -5.38 -18.17
C CYS A 297 -15.71 -6.29 -18.75
N LYS A 298 -15.50 -6.89 -19.94
CA LYS A 298 -16.45 -7.84 -20.53
C LYS A 298 -16.62 -9.11 -19.71
N SER A 299 -15.64 -9.47 -18.89
CA SER A 299 -15.72 -10.63 -17.99
C SER A 299 -16.47 -10.36 -16.68
N GLY A 300 -16.75 -9.09 -16.37
CA GLY A 300 -17.48 -8.66 -15.17
C GLY A 300 -18.39 -7.46 -15.43
N THR A 301 -19.02 -7.40 -16.61
CA THR A 301 -19.75 -6.22 -17.10
C THR A 301 -20.75 -5.65 -16.09
N ALA A 302 -21.59 -6.49 -15.47
CA ALA A 302 -22.59 -6.04 -14.49
C ALA A 302 -21.93 -5.40 -13.26
N ARG A 303 -20.79 -5.92 -12.81
CA ARG A 303 -20.04 -5.37 -11.67
C ARG A 303 -19.40 -4.03 -12.02
N PHE A 304 -18.81 -3.92 -13.22
CA PHE A 304 -18.28 -2.64 -13.72
C PHE A 304 -19.39 -1.59 -13.93
N ALA A 305 -20.56 -2.01 -14.41
CA ALA A 305 -21.73 -1.11 -14.54
C ALA A 305 -22.21 -0.62 -13.17
N ARG A 306 -22.32 -1.51 -12.16
CA ARG A 306 -22.63 -1.13 -10.77
C ARG A 306 -21.60 -0.15 -10.20
N TRP A 307 -20.30 -0.43 -10.37
CA TRP A 307 -19.22 0.46 -9.94
C TRP A 307 -19.31 1.85 -10.61
N ALA A 308 -19.62 1.90 -11.91
CA ALA A 308 -19.83 3.15 -12.63
C ALA A 308 -20.98 3.97 -12.01
N GLN A 309 -22.07 3.31 -11.65
CA GLN A 309 -23.23 3.97 -11.05
C GLN A 309 -22.96 4.42 -9.61
N ASN A 310 -22.45 3.52 -8.77
CA ASN A 310 -22.38 3.74 -7.33
C ASN A 310 -21.16 4.55 -6.89
N VAL A 311 -20.05 4.44 -7.63
CA VAL A 311 -18.81 5.17 -7.30
C VAL A 311 -18.70 6.48 -8.07
N TRP A 312 -19.00 6.46 -9.38
CA TRP A 312 -18.85 7.61 -10.26
C TRP A 312 -20.14 8.40 -10.49
N GLY A 313 -21.31 7.90 -10.02
CA GLY A 313 -22.59 8.56 -10.23
C GLY A 313 -23.06 8.54 -11.69
N ILE A 314 -22.56 7.62 -12.51
CA ILE A 314 -22.94 7.49 -13.93
C ILE A 314 -24.38 6.96 -14.02
N ALA A 315 -25.26 7.69 -14.69
CA ALA A 315 -26.60 7.16 -14.98
C ALA A 315 -26.52 5.93 -15.89
N PRO A 316 -27.37 4.91 -15.67
CA PRO A 316 -27.44 3.74 -16.55
C PRO A 316 -27.59 4.16 -18.01
N LYS A 317 -26.82 3.53 -18.91
CA LYS A 317 -26.88 3.74 -20.36
C LYS A 317 -27.71 2.65 -21.03
N GLY A 318 -27.65 2.56 -22.36
CA GLY A 318 -28.42 1.61 -23.15
C GLY A 318 -28.22 0.14 -22.79
N CYS A 319 -27.00 -0.20 -22.31
CA CYS A 319 -26.68 -1.51 -21.74
C CYS A 319 -25.60 -1.42 -20.66
N ASP A 320 -25.38 -2.52 -19.93
CA ASP A 320 -24.35 -2.59 -18.87
C ASP A 320 -22.95 -2.36 -19.43
N GLU A 321 -22.64 -2.81 -20.65
CA GLU A 321 -21.32 -2.60 -21.25
C GLU A 321 -21.06 -1.12 -21.48
N GLU A 322 -22.02 -0.36 -22.01
CA GLU A 322 -21.88 1.09 -22.20
C GLU A 322 -21.73 1.82 -20.86
N THR A 323 -22.46 1.38 -19.82
CA THR A 323 -22.36 1.94 -18.48
C THR A 323 -21.00 1.64 -17.86
N ALA A 324 -20.51 0.40 -18.00
CA ALA A 324 -19.20 -0.03 -17.53
C ALA A 324 -18.05 0.78 -18.17
N LEU A 325 -18.09 0.93 -19.50
CA LEU A 325 -17.09 1.73 -20.24
C LEU A 325 -17.10 3.20 -19.82
N ALA A 326 -18.27 3.78 -19.57
CA ALA A 326 -18.38 5.15 -19.06
C ALA A 326 -17.75 5.30 -17.65
N GLY A 327 -17.83 4.27 -16.80
CA GLY A 327 -17.13 4.24 -15.51
C GLY A 327 -15.60 4.23 -15.68
N ILE A 328 -15.09 3.45 -16.63
CA ILE A 328 -13.65 3.41 -16.95
C ILE A 328 -13.19 4.76 -17.52
N ASP A 329 -14.01 5.42 -18.35
CA ASP A 329 -13.74 6.78 -18.84
C ASP A 329 -13.70 7.80 -17.71
N ALA A 330 -14.59 7.67 -16.71
CA ALA A 330 -14.59 8.52 -15.51
C ALA A 330 -13.32 8.32 -14.67
N LEU A 331 -12.84 7.09 -14.49
CA LEU A 331 -11.56 6.81 -13.85
C LEU A 331 -10.40 7.47 -14.62
N ALA A 332 -10.33 7.30 -15.94
CA ALA A 332 -9.30 7.93 -16.76
C ALA A 332 -9.37 9.47 -16.72
N ALA A 333 -10.57 10.05 -16.62
CA ALA A 333 -10.76 11.49 -16.45
C ALA A 333 -10.27 11.94 -15.07
N PHE A 334 -10.58 11.20 -14.01
CA PHE A 334 -10.12 11.49 -12.65
C PHE A 334 -8.58 11.44 -12.54
N ILE A 335 -7.92 10.45 -13.14
CA ILE A 335 -6.45 10.37 -13.18
C ILE A 335 -5.84 11.65 -13.77
N ARG A 336 -6.40 12.15 -14.89
CA ARG A 336 -5.96 13.43 -15.48
C ARG A 336 -6.26 14.63 -14.58
N GLU A 337 -7.45 14.66 -13.98
CA GLU A 337 -7.89 15.72 -13.06
C GLU A 337 -6.92 15.89 -11.89
N ILE A 338 -6.46 14.79 -11.29
CA ILE A 338 -5.56 14.80 -10.15
C ILE A 338 -4.07 14.93 -10.54
N GLY A 339 -3.76 15.05 -11.84
CA GLY A 339 -2.41 15.29 -12.36
C GLY A 339 -1.47 14.08 -12.30
N LEU A 340 -2.00 12.86 -12.28
CA LEU A 340 -1.21 11.66 -12.43
C LEU A 340 -0.95 11.36 -13.91
N PRO A 341 0.17 10.67 -14.23
CA PRO A 341 0.48 10.29 -15.61
C PRO A 341 -0.57 9.35 -16.19
N THR A 342 -0.78 9.43 -17.49
CA THR A 342 -1.72 8.58 -18.25
C THR A 342 -1.01 7.63 -19.21
N THR A 343 0.30 7.81 -19.39
CA THR A 343 1.15 6.95 -20.21
C THR A 343 2.48 6.66 -19.52
N PHE A 344 3.16 5.61 -19.92
CA PHE A 344 4.50 5.30 -19.44
C PHE A 344 5.53 6.37 -19.81
N ALA A 345 5.34 7.04 -20.96
CA ALA A 345 6.20 8.17 -21.35
C ALA A 345 6.08 9.34 -20.35
N GLU A 346 4.86 9.70 -19.93
CA GLU A 346 4.62 10.73 -18.91
C GLU A 346 5.14 10.29 -17.52
N LEU A 347 5.11 9.00 -17.21
CA LEU A 347 5.68 8.44 -15.99
C LEU A 347 7.22 8.45 -16.01
N GLY A 348 7.84 8.62 -17.19
CA GLY A 348 9.28 8.62 -17.37
C GLY A 348 9.89 7.24 -17.52
N ILE A 349 9.09 6.24 -17.91
CA ILE A 349 9.57 4.89 -18.20
C ILE A 349 10.38 4.91 -19.51
N PRO A 350 11.62 4.39 -19.51
CA PRO A 350 12.43 4.32 -20.73
C PRO A 350 11.75 3.56 -21.86
N ALA A 351 11.86 4.06 -23.09
CA ALA A 351 11.22 3.46 -24.27
C ALA A 351 11.74 2.05 -24.60
N ASP A 352 12.95 1.72 -24.17
CA ASP A 352 13.62 0.44 -24.33
C ASP A 352 13.38 -0.54 -23.16
N THR A 353 12.46 -0.21 -22.24
CA THR A 353 12.07 -1.11 -21.16
C THR A 353 11.56 -2.44 -21.69
N ASP A 354 12.08 -3.54 -21.15
CA ASP A 354 11.71 -4.90 -21.54
C ASP A 354 10.34 -5.30 -20.98
N PHE A 355 9.26 -4.82 -21.63
CA PHE A 355 7.89 -5.15 -21.23
C PHE A 355 7.58 -6.65 -21.37
N ARG A 356 8.32 -7.40 -22.21
CA ARG A 356 8.13 -8.84 -22.32
C ARG A 356 8.61 -9.52 -21.04
N ALA A 357 9.81 -9.18 -20.55
CA ALA A 357 10.32 -9.72 -19.30
C ALA A 357 9.44 -9.34 -18.09
N ILE A 358 8.88 -8.12 -18.07
CA ILE A 358 7.93 -7.68 -17.04
C ILE A 358 6.67 -8.55 -17.10
N ALA A 359 6.06 -8.74 -18.27
CA ALA A 359 4.88 -9.56 -18.43
C ALA A 359 5.12 -11.02 -17.99
N ASP A 360 6.24 -11.62 -18.43
CA ASP A 360 6.59 -13.02 -18.14
C ASP A 360 6.87 -13.28 -16.65
N SER A 361 7.34 -12.26 -15.93
CA SER A 361 7.59 -12.34 -14.47
C SER A 361 6.37 -12.01 -13.61
N THR A 362 5.27 -11.51 -14.22
CA THR A 362 4.06 -11.15 -13.47
C THR A 362 3.33 -12.37 -12.94
N VAL A 363 3.00 -12.36 -11.65
CA VAL A 363 2.26 -13.44 -10.98
C VAL A 363 0.75 -13.25 -11.18
N PHE A 364 0.04 -14.35 -11.44
CA PHE A 364 -1.42 -14.33 -11.55
C PHE A 364 -2.09 -14.46 -10.19
N THR A 365 -3.17 -13.70 -10.00
CA THR A 365 -3.97 -13.74 -8.78
C THR A 365 -5.17 -14.68 -8.92
N PRO A 366 -5.56 -15.38 -7.85
CA PRO A 366 -6.66 -16.36 -7.94
C PRO A 366 -8.04 -15.73 -8.05
N GLY A 367 -8.20 -14.48 -7.59
CA GLY A 367 -9.49 -13.77 -7.54
C GLY A 367 -9.75 -12.84 -8.72
N CYS A 368 -8.88 -12.84 -9.74
CA CYS A 368 -9.00 -11.91 -10.87
C CYS A 368 -10.34 -12.01 -11.58
N CYS A 369 -10.88 -10.85 -11.96
CA CYS A 369 -12.13 -10.73 -12.73
C CYS A 369 -12.05 -11.51 -14.05
N LYS A 370 -10.91 -11.37 -14.74
CA LYS A 370 -10.54 -12.18 -15.93
C LYS A 370 -9.16 -12.78 -15.70
N LYS A 371 -9.05 -14.10 -15.90
CA LYS A 371 -7.72 -14.73 -15.91
C LYS A 371 -6.97 -14.32 -17.17
N LEU A 372 -5.94 -13.49 -16.98
CA LEU A 372 -5.07 -13.03 -18.05
C LEU A 372 -4.02 -14.08 -18.40
N THR A 373 -3.41 -13.91 -19.58
CA THR A 373 -2.18 -14.60 -20.01
C THR A 373 -1.02 -13.59 -19.97
N HIS A 374 0.23 -14.07 -20.00
CA HIS A 374 1.40 -13.20 -20.11
C HIS A 374 1.41 -12.39 -21.43
N ASP A 375 0.85 -12.93 -22.51
CA ASP A 375 0.70 -12.20 -23.79
C ASP A 375 -0.29 -11.04 -23.65
N GLU A 376 -1.44 -11.25 -23.02
CA GLU A 376 -2.39 -10.18 -22.73
C GLU A 376 -1.80 -9.11 -21.80
N ILE A 377 -0.99 -9.49 -20.80
CA ILE A 377 -0.29 -8.52 -19.94
C ILE A 377 0.73 -7.72 -20.76
N TYR A 378 1.47 -8.37 -21.67
CA TYR A 378 2.38 -7.69 -22.57
C TYR A 378 1.66 -6.67 -23.48
N ASP A 379 0.50 -7.05 -24.05
CA ASP A 379 -0.32 -6.15 -24.86
C ASP A 379 -0.79 -4.95 -24.05
N ILE A 380 -1.31 -5.15 -22.83
CA ILE A 380 -1.70 -4.08 -21.90
C ILE A 380 -0.52 -3.13 -21.62
N LEU A 381 0.67 -3.66 -21.33
CA LEU A 381 1.86 -2.82 -21.11
C LEU A 381 2.27 -2.03 -22.37
N CYS A 382 2.10 -2.61 -23.56
CA CYS A 382 2.37 -1.91 -24.81
C CYS A 382 1.36 -0.79 -25.09
N GLU A 383 0.08 -0.97 -24.72
CA GLU A 383 -0.96 0.07 -24.86
C GLU A 383 -0.78 1.21 -23.87
N CYS A 384 -0.07 1.01 -22.76
CA CYS A 384 0.26 2.05 -21.77
C CYS A 384 1.38 3.01 -22.20
N LYS A 385 2.04 2.79 -23.35
CA LYS A 385 3.10 3.68 -23.89
C LYS A 385 2.52 5.02 -24.32
#